data_6ff778f606c112b6544af56643bf3c4b
#
_entry.id   6ff778f606c112b6544af56643bf3c4b
#
_cell.length_a   1.000
_cell.length_b   1.000
_cell.length_c   1.000
_cell.angle_alpha   90.00
_cell.angle_beta   90.00
_cell.angle_gamma   90.00
#
_symmetry.space_group_name_H-M   'P 1'
#
loop_
_entity.id
_entity.type
_entity.pdbx_description
1 polymer ?
#
loop_
_entity_poly.entity_id
_entity_poly.type
_entity_poly.pdbx_seq_one_letter_code
_entity_poly.pdbx_strand_id
1 'polypeptide(L)'
;IIDEWDYIFNNNLFSEKDRENFLQFLKDLLKDKPYVELAYMTGVLPIAKYSSGSALNMFKEYNILNDKKYNKYFGFTFGETKKLCAKQDKITFEELKDWYNGYKTYTGDNIFNPRSVVYALADGVCQSYWTNTGPMDEISYYIENNVEEVRNDIVQMVSGIPVNIHLEGYGAEQINLNTREEILSAMTVYGFLSYYDETLTIPNKELRMKFDYALKNHQMGAVSEIVMKSNEMLKATLKKDTETMEKLIQEAHDINIPVIKYNDENSLACIITLVYLSARTKYKIVREMPAGIGFADFIFYPNDKSKPAFIIELKKDSTPDEALKQIKEKRYALALKEYIGQKLAVGITYDSKQKQHYVKIEEI
;
A
#
# COMPACT_ATOMS: atom_id res chain seq x y z
N ILE A 1 -24.33 -21.16 12.59
CA ILE A 1 -23.26 -20.21 12.25
C ILE A 1 -21.94 -20.83 12.64
N ILE A 2 -20.98 -20.86 11.73
CA ILE A 2 -19.60 -21.31 11.95
C ILE A 2 -18.70 -20.13 11.59
N ASP A 3 -17.94 -19.64 12.56
CA ASP A 3 -16.97 -18.56 12.38
C ASP A 3 -15.55 -19.12 12.24
N GLU A 4 -14.73 -18.50 11.41
CA GLU A 4 -13.35 -18.95 11.12
C GLU A 4 -13.26 -20.44 10.75
N TRP A 5 -14.14 -20.91 9.83
CA TRP A 5 -14.19 -22.32 9.39
C TRP A 5 -12.84 -22.85 8.91
N ASP A 6 -12.00 -21.96 8.42
CA ASP A 6 -10.70 -22.24 7.81
C ASP A 6 -9.53 -22.26 8.82
N TYR A 7 -9.79 -22.06 10.11
CA TYR A 7 -8.75 -22.06 11.16
C TYR A 7 -7.84 -23.29 11.10
N ILE A 8 -8.41 -24.48 10.83
CA ILE A 8 -7.67 -25.73 10.72
C ILE A 8 -6.66 -25.74 9.56
N PHE A 9 -6.92 -24.97 8.49
CA PHE A 9 -6.06 -24.90 7.31
C PHE A 9 -4.91 -23.92 7.51
N ASN A 10 -5.10 -22.91 8.36
CA ASN A 10 -4.12 -21.87 8.67
C ASN A 10 -3.20 -22.25 9.86
N ASN A 11 -3.39 -23.43 10.45
CA ASN A 11 -2.65 -23.83 11.64
C ASN A 11 -1.81 -25.08 11.36
N ASN A 12 -0.49 -24.96 11.50
CA ASN A 12 0.47 -26.04 11.25
C ASN A 12 0.40 -27.20 12.28
N LEU A 13 -0.42 -27.08 13.32
CA LEU A 13 -0.64 -28.16 14.29
C LEU A 13 -1.52 -29.28 13.72
N PHE A 14 -2.25 -29.03 12.65
CA PHE A 14 -3.15 -29.99 12.04
C PHE A 14 -2.51 -30.67 10.83
N SER A 15 -2.59 -31.99 10.80
CA SER A 15 -2.14 -32.79 9.66
C SER A 15 -3.12 -32.69 8.48
N GLU A 16 -2.69 -33.10 7.31
CA GLU A 16 -3.57 -33.20 6.12
C GLU A 16 -4.78 -34.10 6.39
N LYS A 17 -4.57 -35.19 7.15
CA LYS A 17 -5.64 -36.10 7.58
C LYS A 17 -6.66 -35.42 8.48
N ASP A 18 -6.23 -34.52 9.37
CA ASP A 18 -7.16 -33.77 10.23
C ASP A 18 -8.01 -32.81 9.40
N ARG A 19 -7.43 -32.17 8.40
CA ARG A 19 -8.14 -31.27 7.45
C ARG A 19 -9.17 -32.03 6.64
N GLU A 20 -8.83 -33.20 6.10
CA GLU A 20 -9.79 -34.08 5.42
C GLU A 20 -10.93 -34.52 6.33
N ASN A 21 -10.63 -34.97 7.54
CA ASN A 21 -11.61 -35.39 8.53
C ASN A 21 -12.56 -34.24 8.89
N PHE A 22 -12.06 -33.02 9.02
CA PHE A 22 -12.86 -31.84 9.30
C PHE A 22 -13.80 -31.50 8.15
N LEU A 23 -13.32 -31.53 6.90
CA LEU A 23 -14.20 -31.33 5.72
C LEU A 23 -15.30 -32.39 5.64
N GLN A 24 -14.95 -33.66 5.94
CA GLN A 24 -15.94 -34.74 5.98
C GLN A 24 -16.96 -34.53 7.12
N PHE A 25 -16.50 -34.10 8.29
CA PHE A 25 -17.36 -33.72 9.41
C PHE A 25 -18.35 -32.61 9.04
N LEU A 26 -17.88 -31.52 8.41
CA LEU A 26 -18.76 -30.43 7.96
C LEU A 26 -19.78 -30.91 6.93
N LYS A 27 -19.38 -31.78 6.01
CA LYS A 27 -20.28 -32.38 5.04
C LYS A 27 -21.36 -33.20 5.74
N ASP A 28 -20.97 -34.07 6.66
CA ASP A 28 -21.90 -34.96 7.37
C ASP A 28 -22.84 -34.19 8.32
N LEU A 29 -22.36 -33.06 8.85
CA LEU A 29 -23.16 -32.18 9.70
C LEU A 29 -24.20 -31.36 8.93
N LEU A 30 -23.86 -30.88 7.74
CA LEU A 30 -24.61 -29.82 7.08
C LEU A 30 -25.31 -30.25 5.79
N LYS A 31 -24.71 -31.17 5.01
CA LYS A 31 -25.20 -31.48 3.67
C LYS A 31 -26.43 -32.37 3.73
N ASP A 32 -27.51 -31.90 3.08
CA ASP A 32 -28.79 -32.64 2.91
C ASP A 32 -29.41 -33.13 4.24
N LYS A 33 -29.22 -32.35 5.32
CA LYS A 33 -29.76 -32.69 6.63
C LYS A 33 -31.08 -31.99 6.90
N PRO A 34 -32.14 -32.74 7.30
CA PRO A 34 -33.47 -32.17 7.49
C PRO A 34 -33.57 -31.20 8.68
N TYR A 35 -32.56 -31.18 9.56
CA TYR A 35 -32.51 -30.29 10.70
C TYR A 35 -31.73 -29.00 10.40
N VAL A 36 -31.11 -28.86 9.21
CA VAL A 36 -30.36 -27.66 8.79
C VAL A 36 -31.23 -26.85 7.85
N GLU A 37 -31.74 -25.74 8.35
CA GLU A 37 -32.52 -24.79 7.54
C GLU A 37 -31.58 -23.80 6.81
N LEU A 38 -30.52 -23.31 7.50
CA LEU A 38 -29.53 -22.41 6.97
C LEU A 38 -28.17 -22.65 7.63
N ALA A 39 -27.13 -22.73 6.84
CA ALA A 39 -25.75 -22.70 7.33
C ALA A 39 -25.06 -21.41 6.85
N TYR A 40 -24.48 -20.67 7.80
CA TYR A 40 -23.69 -19.46 7.54
C TYR A 40 -22.29 -19.67 8.09
N MET A 41 -21.29 -19.56 7.22
CA MET A 41 -19.88 -19.74 7.59
C MET A 41 -19.09 -18.50 7.20
N THR A 42 -18.14 -18.11 8.05
CA THR A 42 -17.16 -17.07 7.77
C THR A 42 -15.74 -17.64 7.80
N GLY A 43 -14.84 -17.05 7.04
CA GLY A 43 -13.44 -17.41 6.98
C GLY A 43 -12.68 -16.49 6.03
N VAL A 44 -11.38 -16.60 6.03
CA VAL A 44 -10.48 -15.86 5.13
C VAL A 44 -10.29 -16.63 3.82
N LEU A 45 -10.18 -17.96 3.90
CA LEU A 45 -9.89 -18.81 2.75
C LEU A 45 -11.16 -19.19 1.98
N PRO A 46 -11.10 -19.24 0.63
CA PRO A 46 -12.23 -19.66 -0.19
C PRO A 46 -12.48 -21.17 -0.03
N ILE A 47 -13.75 -21.52 0.20
CA ILE A 47 -14.19 -22.92 0.35
C ILE A 47 -13.91 -23.76 -0.91
N ALA A 48 -14.12 -23.18 -2.09
CA ALA A 48 -14.03 -23.90 -3.36
C ALA A 48 -12.67 -24.57 -3.58
N LYS A 49 -11.62 -24.03 -3.00
CA LYS A 49 -10.25 -24.53 -3.14
C LYS A 49 -9.93 -25.76 -2.27
N TYR A 50 -10.56 -25.85 -1.13
CA TYR A 50 -10.32 -26.95 -0.15
C TYR A 50 -11.32 -28.09 -0.27
N SER A 51 -12.42 -27.90 -0.97
CA SER A 51 -13.40 -28.93 -1.23
C SER A 51 -13.06 -29.68 -2.53
N SER A 52 -12.00 -30.50 -2.53
CA SER A 52 -11.74 -31.39 -3.67
C SER A 52 -12.99 -32.25 -3.95
N GLY A 53 -13.71 -31.83 -4.99
CA GLY A 53 -14.67 -32.65 -5.67
C GLY A 53 -16.08 -32.72 -5.13
N SER A 54 -16.56 -32.29 -4.00
CA SER A 54 -17.99 -32.25 -3.65
C SER A 54 -18.34 -32.11 -2.16
N ALA A 55 -17.36 -32.00 -1.28
CA ALA A 55 -17.63 -32.02 0.15
C ALA A 55 -18.50 -30.83 0.61
N LEU A 56 -18.20 -29.63 0.16
CA LEU A 56 -18.87 -28.39 0.58
C LEU A 56 -19.47 -27.59 -0.58
N ASN A 57 -19.80 -28.23 -1.71
CA ASN A 57 -20.38 -27.60 -2.88
C ASN A 57 -21.81 -27.06 -2.70
N MET A 58 -22.41 -27.26 -1.53
CA MET A 58 -23.72 -26.71 -1.18
C MET A 58 -23.66 -25.23 -0.74
N PHE A 59 -22.45 -24.70 -0.46
CA PHE A 59 -22.31 -23.29 -0.10
C PHE A 59 -22.21 -22.40 -1.34
N LYS A 60 -22.84 -21.25 -1.26
CA LYS A 60 -22.58 -20.12 -2.16
C LYS A 60 -21.64 -19.17 -1.45
N GLU A 61 -20.47 -19.00 -2.02
CA GLU A 61 -19.44 -18.11 -1.49
C GLU A 61 -19.67 -16.67 -1.93
N TYR A 62 -19.43 -15.74 -1.00
CA TYR A 62 -19.47 -14.31 -1.24
C TYR A 62 -18.19 -13.69 -0.68
N ASN A 63 -17.54 -12.83 -1.44
CA ASN A 63 -16.35 -12.10 -1.02
C ASN A 63 -16.38 -10.65 -1.55
N ILE A 64 -15.48 -9.82 -1.04
CA ILE A 64 -15.40 -8.40 -1.39
C ILE A 64 -15.15 -8.15 -2.88
N LEU A 65 -14.55 -9.10 -3.58
CA LEU A 65 -13.95 -8.91 -4.90
C LEU A 65 -14.79 -9.41 -6.05
N ASN A 66 -15.67 -10.40 -5.81
CA ASN A 66 -16.48 -11.00 -6.86
C ASN A 66 -17.99 -10.96 -6.60
N ASP A 67 -18.43 -10.38 -5.48
CA ASP A 67 -19.85 -10.30 -5.15
C ASP A 67 -20.40 -8.88 -5.18
N LYS A 68 -21.37 -8.67 -6.07
CA LYS A 68 -22.09 -7.41 -6.19
C LYS A 68 -23.15 -7.21 -5.09
N LYS A 69 -23.69 -8.30 -4.53
CA LYS A 69 -24.86 -8.24 -3.64
C LYS A 69 -24.50 -7.80 -2.22
N TYR A 70 -23.40 -8.37 -1.69
CA TYR A 70 -23.01 -8.19 -0.29
C TYR A 70 -21.68 -7.42 -0.11
N ASN A 71 -21.10 -6.90 -1.19
CA ASN A 71 -19.79 -6.25 -1.18
C ASN A 71 -19.64 -5.13 -0.13
N LYS A 72 -20.73 -4.44 0.22
CA LYS A 72 -20.74 -3.33 1.19
C LYS A 72 -20.72 -3.79 2.65
N TYR A 73 -20.88 -5.09 2.92
CA TYR A 73 -20.92 -5.64 4.27
C TYR A 73 -19.55 -6.14 4.74
N PHE A 74 -18.52 -6.10 3.87
CA PHE A 74 -17.15 -6.50 4.23
C PHE A 74 -16.34 -5.39 4.93
N GLY A 75 -16.92 -4.23 5.13
CA GLY A 75 -16.30 -3.10 5.83
C GLY A 75 -17.29 -1.99 6.08
N PHE A 76 -16.86 -0.90 6.72
CA PHE A 76 -17.73 0.26 6.87
C PHE A 76 -17.72 1.10 5.59
N THR A 77 -18.91 1.47 5.16
CA THR A 77 -19.10 2.41 4.05
C THR A 77 -18.71 3.82 4.48
N PHE A 78 -18.51 4.69 3.48
CA PHE A 78 -18.25 6.11 3.71
C PHE A 78 -19.32 6.78 4.60
N GLY A 79 -20.60 6.48 4.34
CA GLY A 79 -21.72 7.04 5.09
C GLY A 79 -21.76 6.56 6.56
N GLU A 80 -21.49 5.29 6.80
CA GLU A 80 -21.44 4.73 8.14
C GLU A 80 -20.27 5.30 8.95
N THR A 81 -19.07 5.33 8.37
CA THR A 81 -17.88 5.91 9.00
C THR A 81 -18.08 7.38 9.33
N LYS A 82 -18.69 8.15 8.42
CA LYS A 82 -19.00 9.56 8.67
C LYS A 82 -19.99 9.74 9.83
N LYS A 83 -21.03 8.89 9.90
CA LYS A 83 -21.99 8.91 11.01
C LYS A 83 -21.35 8.53 12.35
N LEU A 84 -20.45 7.55 12.36
CA LEU A 84 -19.71 7.16 13.55
C LEU A 84 -18.76 8.29 14.00
N CYS A 85 -18.02 8.88 13.07
CA CYS A 85 -17.12 10.00 13.34
C CYS A 85 -17.85 11.20 13.97
N ALA A 86 -19.06 11.50 13.54
CA ALA A 86 -19.86 12.62 14.04
C ALA A 86 -20.30 12.47 15.53
N LYS A 87 -20.06 11.31 16.15
CA LYS A 87 -20.38 11.07 17.57
C LYS A 87 -19.26 11.52 18.55
N GLN A 88 -18.15 11.99 18.01
CA GLN A 88 -16.99 12.44 18.77
C GLN A 88 -16.30 13.63 18.04
N ASP A 89 -15.40 14.35 18.72
CA ASP A 89 -14.73 15.57 18.26
C ASP A 89 -13.19 15.49 18.27
N LYS A 90 -12.63 14.34 18.64
CA LYS A 90 -11.18 14.15 18.78
C LYS A 90 -10.49 13.86 17.47
N ILE A 91 -11.16 13.14 16.56
CA ILE A 91 -10.63 12.73 15.25
C ILE A 91 -11.54 13.27 14.16
N THR A 92 -10.95 13.80 13.11
CA THR A 92 -11.68 14.25 11.94
C THR A 92 -11.99 13.09 11.00
N PHE A 93 -13.01 13.26 10.17
CA PHE A 93 -13.34 12.26 9.15
C PHE A 93 -12.22 12.11 8.11
N GLU A 94 -11.51 13.20 7.77
CA GLU A 94 -10.39 13.14 6.83
C GLU A 94 -9.19 12.36 7.39
N GLU A 95 -8.95 12.41 8.72
CA GLU A 95 -7.95 11.55 9.35
C GLU A 95 -8.34 10.06 9.25
N LEU A 96 -9.60 9.70 9.57
CA LEU A 96 -10.07 8.33 9.41
C LEU A 96 -9.95 7.83 7.98
N LYS A 97 -10.25 8.70 7.01
CA LYS A 97 -10.15 8.39 5.59
C LYS A 97 -8.70 8.14 5.16
N ASP A 98 -7.75 8.97 5.58
CA ASP A 98 -6.33 8.79 5.28
C ASP A 98 -5.78 7.48 5.87
N TRP A 99 -6.21 7.15 7.10
CA TRP A 99 -5.68 6.01 7.83
C TRP A 99 -6.28 4.66 7.46
N TYR A 100 -7.60 4.57 7.19
CA TYR A 100 -8.32 3.29 7.18
C TYR A 100 -9.19 3.04 5.96
N ASN A 101 -9.34 4.02 5.07
CA ASN A 101 -10.08 3.87 3.82
C ASN A 101 -9.21 3.27 2.71
N GLY A 102 -9.85 2.74 1.65
CA GLY A 102 -9.14 2.42 0.40
C GLY A 102 -9.24 0.98 -0.06
N TYR A 103 -9.90 0.12 0.71
CA TYR A 103 -10.29 -1.18 0.17
C TYR A 103 -11.39 -1.01 -0.88
N LYS A 104 -11.16 -1.56 -2.05
CA LYS A 104 -12.13 -1.52 -3.15
C LYS A 104 -13.06 -2.71 -3.10
N THR A 105 -14.34 -2.45 -3.28
CA THR A 105 -15.35 -3.49 -3.50
C THR A 105 -15.42 -3.87 -4.97
N TYR A 106 -16.15 -4.92 -5.30
CA TYR A 106 -16.45 -5.32 -6.68
C TYR A 106 -16.98 -4.18 -7.56
N THR A 107 -17.75 -3.26 -6.99
CA THR A 107 -18.32 -2.08 -7.68
C THR A 107 -17.39 -0.87 -7.71
N GLY A 108 -16.17 -0.99 -7.18
CA GLY A 108 -15.21 0.11 -7.10
C GLY A 108 -15.44 1.08 -5.93
N ASP A 109 -16.48 0.85 -5.12
CA ASP A 109 -16.72 1.66 -3.93
C ASP A 109 -15.60 1.43 -2.91
N ASN A 110 -15.25 2.47 -2.17
CA ASN A 110 -14.30 2.35 -1.07
C ASN A 110 -15.01 1.96 0.23
N ILE A 111 -14.39 1.07 0.98
CA ILE A 111 -14.78 0.72 2.35
C ILE A 111 -13.59 0.87 3.30
N PHE A 112 -13.92 1.05 4.58
CA PHE A 112 -12.97 1.23 5.67
C PHE A 112 -12.80 -0.07 6.45
N ASN A 113 -11.61 -0.29 7.02
CA ASN A 113 -11.39 -1.36 7.98
C ASN A 113 -12.20 -1.09 9.26
N PRO A 114 -13.21 -1.94 9.59
CA PRO A 114 -14.10 -1.68 10.73
C PRO A 114 -13.38 -1.67 12.07
N ARG A 115 -12.45 -2.62 12.28
CA ARG A 115 -11.69 -2.75 13.52
C ARG A 115 -10.91 -1.48 13.81
N SER A 116 -10.12 -1.02 12.84
CA SER A 116 -9.29 0.16 13.00
C SER A 116 -10.11 1.43 13.22
N VAL A 117 -11.23 1.57 12.51
CA VAL A 117 -12.15 2.72 12.70
C VAL A 117 -12.72 2.73 14.11
N VAL A 118 -13.21 1.58 14.62
CA VAL A 118 -13.83 1.50 15.95
C VAL A 118 -12.82 1.84 17.04
N TYR A 119 -11.63 1.26 16.99
CA TYR A 119 -10.58 1.54 17.99
C TYR A 119 -10.10 2.99 17.92
N ALA A 120 -9.89 3.54 16.72
CA ALA A 120 -9.49 4.93 16.57
C ALA A 120 -10.50 5.90 17.19
N LEU A 121 -11.79 5.66 16.94
CA LEU A 121 -12.86 6.49 17.53
C LEU A 121 -12.97 6.32 19.04
N ALA A 122 -12.74 5.12 19.56
CA ALA A 122 -12.76 4.86 21.02
C ALA A 122 -11.58 5.54 21.73
N ASP A 123 -10.38 5.40 21.18
CA ASP A 123 -9.15 5.94 21.77
C ASP A 123 -8.98 7.45 21.49
N GLY A 124 -9.64 7.98 20.46
CA GLY A 124 -9.51 9.36 20.04
C GLY A 124 -8.17 9.64 19.34
N VAL A 125 -7.56 8.64 18.68
CA VAL A 125 -6.31 8.77 17.94
C VAL A 125 -6.25 7.79 16.77
N CYS A 126 -5.75 8.23 15.62
CA CYS A 126 -5.49 7.35 14.47
C CYS A 126 -4.08 6.77 14.59
N GLN A 127 -3.98 5.45 14.61
CA GLN A 127 -2.72 4.68 14.65
C GLN A 127 -2.91 3.29 14.04
N SER A 128 -1.88 2.45 14.04
CA SER A 128 -2.01 1.06 13.60
C SER A 128 -2.73 0.22 14.66
N TYR A 129 -3.93 -0.25 14.34
CA TYR A 129 -4.73 -1.13 15.20
C TYR A 129 -4.80 -2.55 14.66
N TRP A 130 -5.22 -2.71 13.41
CA TRP A 130 -5.32 -4.03 12.80
C TRP A 130 -3.96 -4.66 12.58
N THR A 131 -3.02 -3.90 12.07
CA THR A 131 -1.67 -4.39 11.75
C THR A 131 -0.81 -4.73 12.96
N ASN A 132 -1.24 -4.38 14.18
CA ASN A 132 -0.53 -4.77 15.41
C ASN A 132 -1.05 -6.08 16.02
N THR A 133 -2.13 -6.66 15.52
CA THR A 133 -2.79 -7.84 16.11
C THR A 133 -2.94 -8.99 15.13
N GLY A 134 -2.68 -8.76 13.86
CA GLY A 134 -2.79 -9.76 12.81
C GLY A 134 -1.46 -10.43 12.46
N PRO A 135 -1.47 -11.39 11.57
CA PRO A 135 -0.29 -12.14 11.11
C PRO A 135 0.62 -11.27 10.23
N MET A 136 1.12 -10.16 10.78
CA MET A 136 1.95 -9.20 10.06
C MET A 136 3.37 -9.70 9.77
N ASP A 137 3.80 -10.73 10.47
CA ASP A 137 4.99 -11.50 10.11
C ASP A 137 4.84 -12.19 8.75
N GLU A 138 3.61 -12.35 8.28
CA GLU A 138 3.29 -12.89 6.96
C GLU A 138 3.67 -11.96 5.81
N ILE A 139 3.57 -10.63 5.95
CA ILE A 139 4.09 -9.73 4.90
C ILE A 139 5.60 -9.95 4.72
N SER A 140 6.33 -10.07 5.82
CA SER A 140 7.76 -10.39 5.78
C SER A 140 7.97 -11.76 5.12
N TYR A 141 7.19 -12.77 5.49
CA TYR A 141 7.23 -14.10 4.90
C TYR A 141 7.00 -14.08 3.38
N TYR A 142 5.99 -13.36 2.88
CA TYR A 142 5.73 -13.23 1.45
C TYR A 142 6.85 -12.50 0.70
N ILE A 143 7.46 -11.51 1.33
CA ILE A 143 8.61 -10.80 0.77
C ILE A 143 9.87 -11.69 0.83
N GLU A 144 10.01 -12.50 1.88
CA GLU A 144 11.14 -13.39 2.15
C GLU A 144 11.23 -14.58 1.19
N ASN A 145 10.10 -15.04 0.66
CA ASN A 145 10.04 -16.09 -0.36
C ASN A 145 10.74 -15.71 -1.69
N ASN A 146 11.33 -14.52 -1.71
CA ASN A 146 12.38 -14.10 -2.63
C ASN A 146 11.99 -14.04 -4.10
N VAL A 147 10.72 -13.84 -4.41
CA VAL A 147 10.29 -13.57 -5.78
C VAL A 147 10.61 -12.13 -6.12
N GLU A 148 11.63 -11.92 -6.97
CA GLU A 148 12.12 -10.58 -7.33
C GLU A 148 11.01 -9.67 -7.88
N GLU A 149 10.11 -10.24 -8.65
CA GLU A 149 8.95 -9.55 -9.24
C GLU A 149 8.02 -8.98 -8.15
N VAL A 150 7.75 -9.74 -7.07
CA VAL A 150 6.93 -9.26 -5.94
C VAL A 150 7.57 -8.08 -5.24
N ARG A 151 8.89 -8.08 -5.06
CA ARG A 151 9.60 -6.92 -4.47
C ARG A 151 9.45 -5.67 -5.34
N ASN A 152 9.55 -5.83 -6.66
CA ASN A 152 9.37 -4.74 -7.61
C ASN A 152 7.94 -4.19 -7.55
N ASP A 153 6.94 -5.05 -7.47
CA ASP A 153 5.54 -4.67 -7.34
C ASP A 153 5.28 -3.91 -6.03
N ILE A 154 5.87 -4.36 -4.93
CA ILE A 154 5.76 -3.68 -3.64
C ILE A 154 6.39 -2.28 -3.71
N VAL A 155 7.55 -2.13 -4.33
CA VAL A 155 8.20 -0.83 -4.53
C VAL A 155 7.30 0.10 -5.36
N GLN A 156 6.69 -0.39 -6.43
CA GLN A 156 5.72 0.39 -7.21
C GLN A 156 4.53 0.83 -6.35
N MET A 157 3.88 -0.10 -5.66
CA MET A 157 2.70 0.21 -4.83
C MET A 157 3.02 1.16 -3.67
N VAL A 158 4.19 1.01 -3.03
CA VAL A 158 4.66 1.97 -2.00
C VAL A 158 4.89 3.36 -2.59
N SER A 159 5.28 3.42 -3.87
CA SER A 159 5.43 4.67 -4.63
C SER A 159 4.10 5.25 -5.11
N GLY A 160 2.96 4.60 -4.80
CA GLY A 160 1.63 5.03 -5.21
C GLY A 160 1.29 4.66 -6.65
N ILE A 161 2.07 3.78 -7.29
CA ILE A 161 1.83 3.29 -8.64
C ILE A 161 1.06 1.98 -8.54
N PRO A 162 -0.16 1.88 -9.10
CA PRO A 162 -0.89 0.62 -9.16
C PRO A 162 -0.13 -0.43 -9.96
N VAL A 163 -0.25 -1.69 -9.54
CA VAL A 163 0.37 -2.83 -10.23
C VAL A 163 -0.70 -3.60 -10.98
N ASN A 164 -0.50 -3.81 -12.27
CA ASN A 164 -1.41 -4.59 -13.08
C ASN A 164 -1.18 -6.09 -12.83
N ILE A 165 -2.27 -6.80 -12.57
CA ILE A 165 -2.28 -8.25 -12.38
C ILE A 165 -3.65 -8.81 -12.71
N HIS A 166 -3.66 -9.96 -13.35
CA HIS A 166 -4.88 -10.74 -13.53
C HIS A 166 -4.92 -11.84 -12.48
N LEU A 167 -5.83 -11.74 -11.51
CA LEU A 167 -6.02 -12.74 -10.46
C LEU A 167 -7.09 -13.74 -10.91
N GLU A 168 -6.68 -14.87 -11.45
CA GLU A 168 -7.58 -16.01 -11.72
C GLU A 168 -7.80 -16.81 -10.44
N GLY A 169 -8.93 -16.58 -9.80
CA GLY A 169 -9.34 -17.35 -8.62
C GLY A 169 -8.54 -17.02 -7.35
N TYR A 170 -9.26 -16.77 -6.28
CA TYR A 170 -8.67 -16.51 -4.97
C TYR A 170 -8.19 -17.80 -4.33
N GLY A 171 -6.91 -17.88 -4.01
CA GLY A 171 -6.36 -18.96 -3.24
C GLY A 171 -5.16 -18.50 -2.44
N ALA A 172 -5.23 -18.60 -1.13
CA ALA A 172 -4.10 -18.46 -0.24
C ALA A 172 -3.75 -19.83 0.32
N GLU A 173 -3.10 -20.67 -0.48
CA GLU A 173 -2.46 -21.86 0.09
C GLU A 173 -1.12 -21.44 0.70
N GLN A 174 -1.02 -21.50 2.01
CA GLN A 174 0.21 -21.12 2.72
C GLN A 174 1.41 -22.04 2.43
N ILE A 175 1.20 -23.18 1.81
CA ILE A 175 2.20 -24.25 1.87
C ILE A 175 3.28 -24.13 0.80
N ASN A 176 3.11 -23.41 -0.30
CA ASN A 176 4.17 -23.17 -1.29
C ASN A 176 3.79 -22.03 -2.24
N LEU A 177 3.80 -20.80 -1.76
CA LEU A 177 3.64 -19.64 -2.64
C LEU A 177 4.95 -19.40 -3.39
N ASN A 178 5.00 -19.83 -4.65
CA ASN A 178 6.23 -19.79 -5.46
C ASN A 178 6.15 -18.81 -6.62
N THR A 179 4.94 -18.38 -6.99
CA THR A 179 4.75 -17.46 -8.11
C THR A 179 4.31 -16.08 -7.61
N ARG A 180 4.57 -15.06 -8.45
CA ARG A 180 4.14 -13.68 -8.22
C ARG A 180 2.62 -13.60 -8.00
N GLU A 181 1.86 -14.27 -8.84
CA GLU A 181 0.39 -14.28 -8.81
C GLU A 181 -0.15 -14.91 -7.52
N GLU A 182 0.43 -16.02 -7.09
CA GLU A 182 0.04 -16.70 -5.84
C GLU A 182 0.30 -15.82 -4.62
N ILE A 183 1.48 -15.20 -4.54
CA ILE A 183 1.86 -14.33 -3.42
C ILE A 183 0.96 -13.09 -3.37
N LEU A 184 0.76 -12.40 -4.49
CA LEU A 184 -0.07 -11.19 -4.53
C LEU A 184 -1.56 -11.51 -4.31
N SER A 185 -2.02 -12.69 -4.77
CA SER A 185 -3.37 -13.19 -4.47
C SER A 185 -3.55 -13.42 -2.97
N ALA A 186 -2.60 -14.10 -2.33
CA ALA A 186 -2.62 -14.33 -0.89
C ALA A 186 -2.62 -12.99 -0.11
N MET A 187 -1.75 -12.06 -0.47
CA MET A 187 -1.71 -10.73 0.16
C MET A 187 -3.04 -9.97 0.00
N THR A 188 -3.75 -10.19 -1.10
CA THR A 188 -5.07 -9.59 -1.32
C THR A 188 -6.14 -10.26 -0.45
N VAL A 189 -6.15 -11.59 -0.38
CA VAL A 189 -7.10 -12.36 0.44
C VAL A 189 -6.95 -12.02 1.92
N TYR A 190 -5.71 -11.89 2.40
CA TYR A 190 -5.44 -11.48 3.78
C TYR A 190 -5.65 -9.99 4.04
N GLY A 191 -6.04 -9.22 3.03
CA GLY A 191 -6.36 -7.79 3.18
C GLY A 191 -5.14 -6.87 3.25
N PHE A 192 -3.95 -7.33 2.88
CA PHE A 192 -2.76 -6.47 2.81
C PHE A 192 -2.78 -5.56 1.58
N LEU A 193 -3.43 -6.01 0.51
CA LEU A 193 -3.60 -5.27 -0.74
C LEU A 193 -5.08 -5.08 -1.06
N SER A 194 -5.38 -4.08 -1.85
CA SER A 194 -6.70 -3.84 -2.44
C SER A 194 -6.63 -4.10 -3.94
N TYR A 195 -7.58 -4.88 -4.45
CA TYR A 195 -7.68 -5.23 -5.85
C TYR A 195 -8.96 -4.65 -6.46
N TYR A 196 -8.82 -4.01 -7.61
CA TYR A 196 -9.95 -3.53 -8.40
C TYR A 196 -9.53 -3.28 -9.84
N ASP A 197 -10.34 -3.68 -10.80
CA ASP A 197 -10.13 -3.45 -12.24
C ASP A 197 -8.71 -3.88 -12.68
N GLU A 198 -8.35 -5.13 -12.39
CA GLU A 198 -7.05 -5.74 -12.69
C GLU A 198 -5.84 -4.99 -12.11
N THR A 199 -6.06 -4.15 -11.10
CA THR A 199 -4.99 -3.41 -10.43
C THR A 199 -4.92 -3.68 -8.93
N LEU A 200 -3.69 -3.76 -8.42
CA LEU A 200 -3.38 -3.83 -6.99
C LEU A 200 -2.84 -2.51 -6.47
N THR A 201 -3.24 -2.18 -5.25
CA THR A 201 -2.75 -1.01 -4.52
C THR A 201 -2.60 -1.32 -3.04
N ILE A 202 -1.76 -0.56 -2.33
CA ILE A 202 -1.77 -0.53 -0.86
C ILE A 202 -2.94 0.37 -0.45
N PRO A 203 -3.95 -0.16 0.28
CA PRO A 203 -5.22 0.55 0.43
C PRO A 203 -5.14 1.83 1.26
N ASN A 204 -4.32 1.86 2.31
CA ASN A 204 -4.37 2.94 3.29
C ASN A 204 -3.03 3.18 4.01
N LYS A 205 -3.01 4.23 4.84
CA LYS A 205 -1.82 4.62 5.58
C LYS A 205 -1.39 3.59 6.63
N GLU A 206 -2.33 2.91 7.28
CA GLU A 206 -2.02 1.87 8.26
C GLU A 206 -1.15 0.77 7.66
N LEU A 207 -1.54 0.26 6.48
CA LEU A 207 -0.77 -0.76 5.76
C LEU A 207 0.49 -0.19 5.13
N ARG A 208 0.43 1.01 4.55
CA ARG A 208 1.61 1.65 3.97
C ARG A 208 2.76 1.75 4.96
N MET A 209 2.48 2.09 6.22
CA MET A 209 3.51 2.13 7.27
C MET A 209 4.19 0.77 7.49
N LYS A 210 3.46 -0.33 7.34
CA LYS A 210 4.03 -1.68 7.46
C LYS A 210 4.89 -2.05 6.26
N PHE A 211 4.45 -1.71 5.05
CA PHE A 211 5.27 -1.87 3.85
C PHE A 211 6.53 -1.00 3.91
N ASP A 212 6.42 0.26 4.36
CA ASP A 212 7.57 1.14 4.57
C ASP A 212 8.58 0.53 5.56
N TYR A 213 8.10 -0.18 6.59
CA TYR A 213 8.96 -0.92 7.52
C TYR A 213 9.58 -2.15 6.87
N ALA A 214 8.81 -2.92 6.13
CA ALA A 214 9.30 -4.11 5.43
C ALA A 214 10.40 -3.78 4.41
N LEU A 215 10.32 -2.65 3.72
CA LEU A 215 11.36 -2.19 2.79
C LEU A 215 12.73 -1.93 3.46
N LYS A 216 12.77 -1.75 4.79
CA LYS A 216 14.03 -1.59 5.55
C LYS A 216 14.68 -2.93 5.91
N ASN A 217 13.97 -4.04 5.72
CA ASN A 217 14.51 -5.35 6.02
C ASN A 217 15.63 -5.70 5.04
N HIS A 218 16.73 -6.26 5.54
CA HIS A 218 17.88 -6.71 4.72
C HIS A 218 17.50 -7.70 3.62
N GLN A 219 16.41 -8.43 3.80
CA GLN A 219 15.87 -9.34 2.80
C GLN A 219 15.33 -8.64 1.54
N MET A 220 15.07 -7.34 1.61
CA MET A 220 14.80 -6.51 0.44
C MET A 220 16.06 -6.23 -0.41
N GLY A 221 17.23 -6.71 0.02
CA GLY A 221 18.48 -6.57 -0.73
C GLY A 221 18.80 -5.11 -1.04
N ALA A 222 19.06 -4.83 -2.30
CA ALA A 222 19.43 -3.51 -2.79
C ALA A 222 18.41 -2.39 -2.46
N VAL A 223 17.11 -2.71 -2.36
CA VAL A 223 16.08 -1.73 -1.96
C VAL A 223 16.32 -1.24 -0.54
N SER A 224 16.68 -2.14 0.39
CA SER A 224 16.95 -1.75 1.78
C SER A 224 18.17 -0.83 1.92
N GLU A 225 19.18 -1.00 1.08
CA GLU A 225 20.37 -0.13 1.07
C GLU A 225 20.00 1.31 0.70
N ILE A 226 19.15 1.50 -0.32
CA ILE A 226 18.63 2.81 -0.70
C ILE A 226 17.86 3.44 0.46
N VAL A 227 16.94 2.66 1.06
CA VAL A 227 16.06 3.14 2.12
C VAL A 227 16.83 3.54 3.38
N MET A 228 17.91 2.83 3.71
CA MET A 228 18.77 3.19 4.85
C MET A 228 19.41 4.56 4.67
N LYS A 229 19.73 4.98 3.46
CA LYS A 229 20.31 6.31 3.13
C LYS A 229 19.25 7.43 3.06
N SER A 230 17.97 7.12 3.16
CA SER A 230 16.89 8.10 2.96
C SER A 230 16.87 9.24 3.99
N ASN A 231 17.42 9.04 5.19
CA ASN A 231 17.60 10.14 6.15
C ASN A 231 18.67 11.14 5.71
N GLU A 232 19.71 10.66 5.02
CA GLU A 232 20.78 11.50 4.48
C GLU A 232 20.23 12.37 3.34
N MET A 233 19.43 11.80 2.45
CA MET A 233 18.74 12.53 1.38
C MET A 233 17.90 13.69 1.89
N LEU A 234 17.07 13.45 2.92
CA LEU A 234 16.27 14.52 3.52
C LEU A 234 17.16 15.62 4.13
N LYS A 235 18.25 15.25 4.82
CA LYS A 235 19.20 16.22 5.39
C LYS A 235 19.88 17.05 4.31
N ALA A 236 20.30 16.44 3.21
CA ALA A 236 20.92 17.10 2.07
C ALA A 236 19.97 18.13 1.45
N THR A 237 18.70 17.73 1.23
CA THR A 237 17.66 18.65 0.72
C THR A 237 17.49 19.88 1.62
N LEU A 238 17.37 19.69 2.93
CA LEU A 238 17.18 20.79 3.88
C LEU A 238 18.39 21.71 4.00
N LYS A 239 19.59 21.21 3.69
CA LYS A 239 20.83 21.98 3.60
C LYS A 239 21.10 22.58 2.22
N LYS A 240 20.27 22.26 1.23
CA LYS A 240 20.46 22.61 -0.18
C LYS A 240 21.77 22.04 -0.76
N ASP A 241 22.20 20.88 -0.25
CA ASP A 241 23.39 20.16 -0.69
C ASP A 241 23.04 19.27 -1.90
N THR A 242 23.07 19.89 -3.08
CA THR A 242 22.67 19.24 -4.34
C THR A 242 23.64 18.14 -4.75
N GLU A 243 24.93 18.27 -4.46
CA GLU A 243 25.95 17.27 -4.79
C GLU A 243 25.68 15.93 -4.06
N THR A 244 25.40 15.99 -2.75
CA THR A 244 25.00 14.80 -1.98
C THR A 244 23.70 14.21 -2.50
N MET A 245 22.72 15.04 -2.89
CA MET A 245 21.46 14.56 -3.45
C MET A 245 21.66 13.84 -4.78
N GLU A 246 22.42 14.42 -5.71
CA GLU A 246 22.74 13.81 -7.02
C GLU A 246 23.42 12.45 -6.83
N LYS A 247 24.40 12.38 -5.92
CA LYS A 247 25.09 11.13 -5.59
C LYS A 247 24.13 10.06 -5.07
N LEU A 248 23.29 10.39 -4.11
CA LEU A 248 22.35 9.43 -3.52
C LEU A 248 21.29 8.92 -4.52
N ILE A 249 20.81 9.81 -5.40
CA ILE A 249 19.87 9.44 -6.47
C ILE A 249 20.59 8.55 -7.49
N GLN A 250 21.84 8.88 -7.85
CA GLN A 250 22.63 8.10 -8.79
C GLN A 250 22.93 6.70 -8.24
N GLU A 251 23.36 6.60 -6.98
CA GLU A 251 23.57 5.32 -6.31
C GLU A 251 22.29 4.47 -6.30
N ALA A 252 21.14 5.09 -6.05
CA ALA A 252 19.85 4.40 -6.10
C ALA A 252 19.49 3.92 -7.53
N HIS A 253 19.86 4.70 -8.54
CA HIS A 253 19.66 4.33 -9.94
C HIS A 253 20.56 3.18 -10.39
N ASP A 254 21.84 3.21 -9.99
CA ASP A 254 22.85 2.23 -10.40
C ASP A 254 22.57 0.84 -9.79
N ILE A 255 21.80 0.79 -8.71
CA ILE A 255 21.31 -0.45 -8.15
C ILE A 255 20.33 -1.09 -9.15
N ASN A 256 20.69 -2.29 -9.64
CA ASN A 256 19.96 -2.98 -10.70
C ASN A 256 18.62 -3.55 -10.20
N ILE A 257 17.66 -2.67 -9.93
CA ILE A 257 16.28 -3.04 -9.62
C ILE A 257 15.46 -2.86 -10.91
N PRO A 258 14.80 -3.90 -11.44
CA PRO A 258 14.08 -3.83 -12.73
C PRO A 258 13.07 -2.70 -12.84
N VAL A 259 12.35 -2.40 -11.76
CA VAL A 259 11.37 -1.30 -11.65
C VAL A 259 12.02 0.09 -11.80
N ILE A 260 13.30 0.18 -11.51
CA ILE A 260 14.07 1.43 -11.56
C ILE A 260 14.81 1.58 -12.90
N LYS A 261 14.72 0.59 -13.79
CA LYS A 261 15.27 0.72 -15.15
C LYS A 261 14.49 1.74 -15.95
N TYR A 262 15.06 2.90 -16.07
CA TYR A 262 14.50 4.12 -16.61
C TYR A 262 13.99 4.01 -18.04
N ASN A 263 12.70 3.85 -18.17
CA ASN A 263 12.04 4.13 -19.44
C ASN A 263 10.94 5.19 -19.33
N ASP A 264 10.52 5.58 -18.10
CA ASP A 264 9.41 6.50 -17.89
C ASP A 264 9.51 7.31 -16.57
N GLU A 265 8.59 8.25 -16.39
CA GLU A 265 8.46 9.10 -15.18
C GLU A 265 8.15 8.26 -13.93
N ASN A 266 7.50 7.10 -14.07
CA ASN A 266 7.17 6.25 -12.94
C ASN A 266 8.41 5.63 -12.30
N SER A 267 9.39 5.24 -13.10
CA SER A 267 10.66 4.72 -12.59
C SER A 267 11.41 5.77 -11.75
N LEU A 268 11.46 7.02 -12.23
CA LEU A 268 12.06 8.11 -11.47
C LEU A 268 11.28 8.40 -10.18
N ALA A 269 9.95 8.37 -10.24
CA ALA A 269 9.12 8.54 -9.05
C ALA A 269 9.33 7.42 -8.02
N CYS A 270 9.58 6.17 -8.44
CA CYS A 270 9.95 5.08 -7.54
C CYS A 270 11.26 5.39 -6.80
N ILE A 271 12.29 5.83 -7.50
CA ILE A 271 13.56 6.21 -6.87
C ILE A 271 13.36 7.32 -5.84
N ILE A 272 12.69 8.41 -6.24
CA ILE A 272 12.45 9.54 -5.35
C ILE A 272 11.67 9.08 -4.12
N THR A 273 10.69 8.18 -4.27
CA THR A 273 9.99 7.59 -3.13
C THR A 273 10.91 6.84 -2.19
N LEU A 274 11.81 6.01 -2.71
CA LEU A 274 12.74 5.22 -1.89
C LEU A 274 13.77 6.12 -1.19
N VAL A 275 14.41 7.04 -1.91
CA VAL A 275 15.43 7.93 -1.34
C VAL A 275 14.86 8.93 -0.33
N TYR A 276 13.54 9.16 -0.33
CA TYR A 276 12.85 9.98 0.67
C TYR A 276 11.95 9.18 1.63
N LEU A 277 12.07 7.84 1.68
CA LEU A 277 11.15 7.03 2.47
C LEU A 277 11.10 7.44 3.96
N SER A 278 12.25 7.74 4.56
CA SER A 278 12.31 8.20 5.96
C SER A 278 11.66 9.57 6.18
N ALA A 279 11.49 10.37 5.13
CA ALA A 279 10.81 11.66 5.24
C ALA A 279 9.33 11.51 5.60
N ARG A 280 8.68 10.36 5.30
CA ARG A 280 7.27 10.10 5.63
C ARG A 280 6.94 10.19 7.13
N THR A 281 7.92 9.99 8.00
CA THR A 281 7.73 10.17 9.45
C THR A 281 7.72 11.63 9.89
N LYS A 282 8.26 12.52 9.06
CA LYS A 282 8.48 13.96 9.36
C LYS A 282 7.66 14.88 8.47
N TYR A 283 7.20 14.37 7.33
CA TYR A 283 6.47 15.10 6.30
C TYR A 283 5.25 14.30 5.83
N LYS A 284 4.15 15.00 5.60
CA LYS A 284 3.07 14.48 4.76
C LYS A 284 3.51 14.66 3.31
N ILE A 285 3.74 13.56 2.60
CA ILE A 285 4.16 13.57 1.19
C ILE A 285 2.93 13.28 0.34
N VAL A 286 2.69 14.15 -0.65
CA VAL A 286 1.59 13.98 -1.62
C VAL A 286 2.21 13.94 -3.01
N ARG A 287 1.86 12.90 -3.77
CA ARG A 287 2.27 12.71 -5.16
C ARG A 287 1.16 13.14 -6.11
N GLU A 288 1.54 13.67 -7.28
CA GLU A 288 0.62 14.06 -8.35
C GLU A 288 -0.54 14.94 -7.85
N MET A 289 -0.23 15.89 -6.98
CA MET A 289 -1.23 16.77 -6.40
C MET A 289 -1.62 17.87 -7.36
N PRO A 290 -2.93 18.13 -7.59
CA PRO A 290 -3.36 19.31 -8.28
C PRO A 290 -2.78 20.56 -7.61
N ALA A 291 -1.98 21.33 -8.34
CA ALA A 291 -1.30 22.51 -7.83
C ALA A 291 -1.27 23.59 -8.91
N GLY A 292 -1.82 24.77 -8.63
CA GLY A 292 -1.87 25.84 -9.62
C GLY A 292 -2.58 25.43 -10.91
N ILE A 293 -1.84 25.41 -12.04
CA ILE A 293 -2.35 25.08 -13.39
C ILE A 293 -1.83 23.70 -13.83
N GLY A 294 -1.72 22.73 -12.93
CA GLY A 294 -1.23 21.39 -13.26
C GLY A 294 -1.11 20.51 -12.04
N PHE A 295 -0.22 19.51 -12.14
CA PHE A 295 0.06 18.58 -11.07
C PHE A 295 1.54 18.66 -10.72
N ALA A 296 1.87 18.84 -9.43
CA ALA A 296 3.24 18.74 -8.95
C ALA A 296 3.56 17.27 -8.68
N ASP A 297 4.73 16.79 -9.09
CA ASP A 297 5.13 15.39 -8.91
C ASP A 297 5.15 15.00 -7.44
N PHE A 298 5.76 15.82 -6.59
CA PHE A 298 5.74 15.60 -5.14
C PHE A 298 5.65 16.92 -4.37
N ILE A 299 4.83 16.94 -3.31
CA ILE A 299 4.77 18.03 -2.34
C ILE A 299 5.02 17.46 -0.94
N PHE A 300 5.93 18.09 -0.21
CA PHE A 300 6.32 17.72 1.14
C PHE A 300 5.84 18.78 2.13
N TYR A 301 4.84 18.44 2.93
CA TYR A 301 4.31 19.27 4.01
C TYR A 301 4.94 18.84 5.33
N PRO A 302 5.74 19.66 6.02
CA PRO A 302 6.38 19.26 7.27
C PRO A 302 5.36 19.15 8.41
N ASN A 303 5.52 18.11 9.23
CA ASN A 303 4.77 17.98 10.48
C ASN A 303 5.23 19.02 11.52
N ASP A 304 6.50 19.35 11.53
CA ASP A 304 7.10 20.42 12.31
C ASP A 304 7.16 21.71 11.47
N LYS A 305 6.35 22.70 11.84
CA LYS A 305 6.24 23.98 11.12
C LYS A 305 7.52 24.82 11.11
N SER A 306 8.55 24.44 11.87
CA SER A 306 9.89 25.06 11.83
C SER A 306 10.72 24.59 10.64
N LYS A 307 10.33 23.54 9.94
CA LYS A 307 11.06 22.95 8.82
C LYS A 307 10.53 23.46 7.49
N PRO A 308 11.34 23.57 6.43
CA PRO A 308 10.86 23.96 5.12
C PRO A 308 9.82 22.99 4.55
N ALA A 309 8.78 23.51 3.92
CA ALA A 309 7.99 22.74 2.97
C ALA A 309 8.69 22.76 1.61
N PHE A 310 8.56 21.70 0.79
CA PHE A 310 9.19 21.72 -0.53
C PHE A 310 8.38 20.97 -1.58
N ILE A 311 8.58 21.39 -2.84
CA ILE A 311 7.99 20.83 -4.04
C ILE A 311 9.10 20.24 -4.87
N ILE A 312 8.94 18.99 -5.34
CA ILE A 312 9.86 18.36 -6.28
C ILE A 312 9.15 18.25 -7.63
N GLU A 313 9.84 18.65 -8.68
CA GLU A 313 9.47 18.43 -10.08
C GLU A 313 10.54 17.58 -10.76
N LEU A 314 10.10 16.55 -11.45
CA LEU A 314 10.96 15.57 -12.12
C LEU A 314 10.95 15.81 -13.62
N LYS A 315 12.11 15.70 -14.26
CA LYS A 315 12.23 15.74 -15.72
C LYS A 315 13.21 14.70 -16.22
N LYS A 316 12.95 14.20 -17.42
CA LYS A 316 13.87 13.34 -18.16
C LYS A 316 14.35 14.08 -19.39
N ASP A 317 15.64 13.96 -19.70
CA ASP A 317 16.28 14.57 -20.88
C ASP A 317 16.02 16.11 -20.99
N SER A 318 16.05 16.78 -19.84
CA SER A 318 15.80 18.20 -19.66
C SER A 318 16.79 18.77 -18.63
N THR A 319 16.62 20.01 -18.21
CA THR A 319 17.48 20.64 -17.21
C THR A 319 16.74 20.87 -15.88
N PRO A 320 17.47 20.91 -14.73
CA PRO A 320 16.84 21.28 -13.45
C PRO A 320 16.21 22.69 -13.48
N ASP A 321 16.75 23.59 -14.29
CA ASP A 321 16.18 24.93 -14.49
C ASP A 321 14.80 24.90 -15.13
N GLU A 322 14.58 24.01 -16.11
CA GLU A 322 13.27 23.83 -16.73
C GLU A 322 12.26 23.24 -15.74
N ALA A 323 12.67 22.30 -14.86
CA ALA A 323 11.83 21.80 -13.78
C ALA A 323 11.43 22.92 -12.80
N LEU A 324 12.40 23.75 -12.37
CA LEU A 324 12.13 24.90 -11.50
C LEU A 324 11.25 25.95 -12.17
N LYS A 325 11.46 26.19 -13.47
CA LYS A 325 10.62 27.09 -14.28
C LYS A 325 9.18 26.59 -14.32
N GLN A 326 8.95 25.28 -14.48
CA GLN A 326 7.61 24.70 -14.46
C GLN A 326 6.91 24.92 -13.11
N ILE A 327 7.61 24.71 -11.98
CA ILE A 327 7.05 24.97 -10.64
C ILE A 327 6.54 26.41 -10.54
N LYS A 328 7.30 27.38 -11.06
CA LYS A 328 6.93 28.81 -11.05
C LYS A 328 5.79 29.13 -12.00
N GLU A 329 5.90 28.73 -13.27
CA GLU A 329 4.90 29.04 -14.32
C GLU A 329 3.55 28.38 -14.04
N LYS A 330 3.55 27.14 -13.57
CA LYS A 330 2.34 26.40 -13.16
C LYS A 330 1.82 26.78 -11.77
N ARG A 331 2.53 27.69 -11.07
CA ARG A 331 2.15 28.20 -9.76
C ARG A 331 1.96 27.10 -8.70
N TYR A 332 2.80 26.08 -8.72
CA TYR A 332 2.69 24.95 -7.78
C TYR A 332 2.84 25.38 -6.32
N ALA A 333 3.54 26.51 -6.06
CA ALA A 333 3.62 27.12 -4.73
C ALA A 333 2.26 27.47 -4.10
N LEU A 334 1.18 27.59 -4.92
CA LEU A 334 -0.19 27.78 -4.38
C LEU A 334 -0.66 26.60 -3.52
N ALA A 335 -0.17 25.39 -3.74
CA ALA A 335 -0.44 24.27 -2.86
C ALA A 335 0.12 24.47 -1.43
N LEU A 336 1.16 25.30 -1.30
CA LEU A 336 1.79 25.66 -0.04
C LEU A 336 1.36 27.04 0.48
N LYS A 337 0.29 27.66 -0.05
CA LYS A 337 -0.13 29.02 0.31
C LYS A 337 -0.41 29.22 1.80
N GLU A 338 -0.95 28.20 2.46
CA GLU A 338 -1.29 28.22 3.89
C GLU A 338 -0.07 27.94 4.79
N TYR A 339 1.05 27.50 4.19
CA TYR A 339 2.27 27.27 4.93
C TYR A 339 3.08 28.57 5.05
N ILE A 340 3.35 29.00 6.29
CA ILE A 340 4.00 30.29 6.58
C ILE A 340 5.55 30.18 6.61
N GLY A 341 6.10 28.95 6.78
CA GLY A 341 7.53 28.72 6.85
C GLY A 341 8.26 28.82 5.51
N GLN A 342 9.55 28.53 5.53
CA GLN A 342 10.40 28.49 4.34
C GLN A 342 9.86 27.47 3.31
N LYS A 343 9.89 27.83 2.04
CA LYS A 343 9.43 26.98 0.93
C LYS A 343 10.57 26.80 -0.06
N LEU A 344 10.79 25.55 -0.50
CA LEU A 344 11.82 25.23 -1.48
C LEU A 344 11.17 24.63 -2.73
N ALA A 345 11.71 25.00 -3.89
CA ALA A 345 11.48 24.32 -5.15
C ALA A 345 12.72 23.48 -5.47
N VAL A 346 12.52 22.22 -5.81
CA VAL A 346 13.55 21.25 -6.13
C VAL A 346 13.32 20.70 -7.53
N GLY A 347 14.19 21.00 -8.46
CA GLY A 347 14.20 20.41 -9.80
C GLY A 347 15.17 19.24 -9.83
N ILE A 348 14.69 18.06 -10.21
CA ILE A 348 15.51 16.84 -10.36
C ILE A 348 15.36 16.35 -11.79
N THR A 349 16.47 16.10 -12.46
CA THR A 349 16.49 15.63 -13.84
C THR A 349 17.39 14.42 -14.02
N TYR A 350 17.07 13.61 -15.00
CA TYR A 350 17.91 12.52 -15.48
C TYR A 350 18.25 12.73 -16.94
N ASP A 351 19.53 12.77 -17.26
CA ASP A 351 20.07 12.78 -18.62
C ASP A 351 20.34 11.34 -19.07
N SER A 352 19.54 10.83 -19.99
CA SER A 352 19.64 9.46 -20.48
C SER A 352 20.89 9.18 -21.33
N LYS A 353 21.53 10.24 -21.89
CA LYS A 353 22.75 10.13 -22.70
C LYS A 353 24.00 10.05 -21.80
N GLN A 354 24.04 10.90 -20.78
CA GLN A 354 25.13 10.93 -19.82
C GLN A 354 24.93 9.90 -18.69
N LYS A 355 23.70 9.38 -18.53
CA LYS A 355 23.28 8.50 -17.43
C LYS A 355 23.53 9.12 -16.06
N GLN A 356 23.25 10.40 -15.92
CA GLN A 356 23.49 11.17 -14.71
C GLN A 356 22.24 11.95 -14.27
N HIS A 357 22.17 12.18 -12.95
CA HIS A 357 21.15 13.00 -12.33
C HIS A 357 21.71 14.37 -12.01
N TYR A 358 20.86 15.38 -12.14
CA TYR A 358 21.16 16.75 -11.78
C TYR A 358 20.05 17.30 -10.90
N VAL A 359 20.46 18.06 -9.87
CA VAL A 359 19.54 18.64 -8.89
C VAL A 359 19.80 20.15 -8.76
N LYS A 360 18.73 20.92 -8.70
CA LYS A 360 18.78 22.34 -8.35
C LYS A 360 17.71 22.68 -7.35
N ILE A 361 18.06 23.52 -6.36
CA ILE A 361 17.14 23.96 -5.31
C ILE A 361 17.10 25.48 -5.30
N GLU A 362 15.90 26.03 -5.27
CA GLU A 362 15.64 27.45 -5.08
C GLU A 362 14.65 27.68 -3.95
N GLU A 363 14.72 28.84 -3.34
CA GLU A 363 13.74 29.29 -2.36
C GLU A 363 12.60 30.03 -3.08
N ILE A 364 11.32 29.76 -2.70
CA ILE A 364 10.12 30.31 -3.37
C ILE A 364 9.11 30.90 -2.39
#